data_c26802676f1aa855e06871831a1f63c9
#
_entry.id   c26802676f1aa855e06871831a1f63c9
#
_cell.length_a   1.000
_cell.length_b   1.000
_cell.length_c   1.000
_cell.angle_alpha   90.00
_cell.angle_beta   90.00
_cell.angle_gamma   90.00
#
_symmetry.space_group_name_H-M   'P 1'
#
loop_
_entity.id
_entity.type
_entity.pdbx_description
1 polymer ?
#
loop_
_entity_poly.entity_id
_entity_poly.type
_entity_poly.pdbx_seq_one_letter_code
_entity_poly.pdbx_strand_id
1 'polypeptide(L)'
;MDVKRPPILLLAFIVFIDLCGIGLIIPVVPSLVVRLAHVSLDQAAGLGSLLLLAYAAAQFAFAPLIGGLSDRYGRRPVLIWVMVALGFDYIVMAFAPTFEWLLIGRLVSGIMGASFAPANSCVADSVPAAERGRAFGILGAGGAAGFVAGPALGGFLVGVDPRAPFLAAALLAFVAAIASMFLLAETLPPDRRRAFSLARANPFGSLIQFWSSPLVRGFLLTIFVVQVAAQVSVAVWPYYVILRFDWSPPAIGASIAMFGVSIAVAQGLLAGWLFKRAGEARVGPAVLLIGAVDYLLIALAGSTAQLFVLISIGALTYVAWPAMQSMMSHATPEDAQGELQGAITSTMALGSIVGPPVMSWVFVAFSDRPGIAFPGAPYVLAALLLLIAGWKFIATARLADAPR
;
A
#
# COMPACT_ATOMS: atom_id res chain seq x y z
N MET A 1 -9.78 25.39 25.88
CA MET A 1 -10.87 24.48 25.45
C MET A 1 -10.26 23.10 25.37
N ASP A 2 -10.73 22.15 26.21
CA ASP A 2 -10.27 20.77 26.15
C ASP A 2 -10.66 20.17 24.79
N VAL A 3 -9.68 19.85 23.97
CA VAL A 3 -9.89 19.12 22.72
C VAL A 3 -10.40 17.72 23.10
N LYS A 4 -11.67 17.44 22.82
CA LYS A 4 -12.24 16.12 23.08
C LYS A 4 -11.42 15.09 22.32
N ARG A 5 -10.84 14.12 23.04
CA ARG A 5 -10.08 13.02 22.42
C ARG A 5 -10.99 12.26 21.47
N PRO A 6 -10.66 12.16 20.17
CA PRO A 6 -11.44 11.34 19.26
C PRO A 6 -11.32 9.88 19.68
N PRO A 7 -12.36 9.06 19.49
CA PRO A 7 -12.23 7.63 19.72
C PRO A 7 -11.22 7.06 18.72
N ILE A 8 -10.03 6.67 19.20
CA ILE A 8 -8.94 6.12 18.36
C ILE A 8 -9.44 4.92 17.55
N LEU A 9 -10.33 4.11 18.14
CA LEU A 9 -10.97 2.98 17.45
C LEU A 9 -11.82 3.42 16.27
N LEU A 10 -12.48 4.58 16.32
CA LEU A 10 -13.23 5.12 15.19
C LEU A 10 -12.28 5.53 14.04
N LEU A 11 -11.16 6.19 14.37
CA LEU A 11 -10.15 6.53 13.37
C LEU A 11 -9.54 5.26 12.73
N ALA A 12 -9.24 4.25 13.54
CA ALA A 12 -8.78 2.95 13.06
C ALA A 12 -9.82 2.26 12.18
N PHE A 13 -11.12 2.38 12.50
CA PHE A 13 -12.21 1.85 11.70
C PHE A 13 -12.37 2.60 10.36
N ILE A 14 -12.18 3.93 10.33
CA ILE A 14 -12.16 4.70 9.08
C ILE A 14 -11.03 4.22 8.17
N VAL A 15 -9.82 4.05 8.71
CA VAL A 15 -8.66 3.56 7.97
C VAL A 15 -8.85 2.10 7.53
N PHE A 16 -9.46 1.26 8.38
CA PHE A 16 -9.86 -0.10 8.02
C PHE A 16 -10.78 -0.11 6.80
N ILE A 17 -11.83 0.71 6.79
CA ILE A 17 -12.80 0.80 5.69
C ILE A 17 -12.13 1.27 4.41
N ASP A 18 -11.26 2.27 4.47
CA ASP A 18 -10.54 2.80 3.30
C ASP A 18 -9.69 1.70 2.63
N LEU A 19 -8.85 1.03 3.41
CA LEU A 19 -7.99 -0.05 2.90
C LEU A 19 -8.77 -1.32 2.54
N CYS A 20 -9.86 -1.61 3.23
CA CYS A 20 -10.78 -2.70 2.87
C CYS A 20 -11.43 -2.42 1.51
N GLY A 21 -11.88 -1.18 1.26
CA GLY A 21 -12.46 -0.77 -0.01
C GLY A 21 -11.50 -0.95 -1.20
N ILE A 22 -10.23 -0.61 -1.02
CA ILE A 22 -9.18 -0.86 -2.01
C ILE A 22 -9.01 -2.37 -2.24
N GLY A 23 -8.92 -3.14 -1.17
CA GLY A 23 -8.71 -4.59 -1.20
C GLY A 23 -9.85 -5.36 -1.85
N LEU A 24 -11.11 -4.96 -1.62
CA LEU A 24 -12.31 -5.58 -2.17
C LEU A 24 -12.26 -5.70 -3.70
N ILE A 25 -11.63 -4.76 -4.37
CA ILE A 25 -11.63 -4.64 -5.83
C ILE A 25 -10.56 -5.53 -6.48
N ILE A 26 -9.45 -5.80 -5.78
CA ILE A 26 -8.28 -6.50 -6.36
C ILE A 26 -8.65 -7.84 -7.04
N PRO A 27 -9.42 -8.75 -6.43
CA PRO A 27 -9.76 -10.03 -7.06
C PRO A 27 -10.71 -9.90 -8.26
N VAL A 28 -11.40 -8.76 -8.38
CA VAL A 28 -12.43 -8.50 -9.42
C VAL A 28 -11.83 -7.89 -10.68
N VAL A 29 -10.75 -7.11 -10.54
CA VAL A 29 -10.16 -6.33 -11.65
C VAL A 29 -9.87 -7.17 -12.88
N PRO A 30 -9.25 -8.37 -12.82
CA PRO A 30 -8.93 -9.14 -14.02
C PRO A 30 -10.17 -9.45 -14.89
N SER A 31 -11.19 -10.03 -14.29
CA SER A 31 -12.43 -10.40 -15.01
C SER A 31 -13.22 -9.18 -15.48
N LEU A 32 -13.20 -8.09 -14.71
CA LEU A 32 -13.89 -6.86 -15.07
C LEU A 32 -13.22 -6.15 -16.24
N VAL A 33 -11.89 -6.07 -16.26
CA VAL A 33 -11.13 -5.47 -17.37
C VAL A 33 -11.28 -6.28 -18.65
N VAL A 34 -11.15 -7.62 -18.59
CA VAL A 34 -11.41 -8.50 -19.75
C VAL A 34 -12.80 -8.22 -20.36
N ARG A 35 -13.81 -8.13 -19.50
CA ARG A 35 -15.19 -7.91 -19.95
C ARG A 35 -15.43 -6.51 -20.53
N LEU A 36 -14.92 -5.45 -19.89
CA LEU A 36 -15.22 -4.07 -20.30
C LEU A 36 -14.35 -3.57 -21.45
N ALA A 37 -13.11 -4.06 -21.55
CA ALA A 37 -12.18 -3.70 -22.62
C ALA A 37 -12.21 -4.68 -23.80
N HIS A 38 -12.89 -5.84 -23.68
CA HIS A 38 -12.94 -6.88 -24.70
C HIS A 38 -11.57 -7.37 -25.14
N VAL A 39 -10.66 -7.59 -24.20
CA VAL A 39 -9.27 -8.01 -24.42
C VAL A 39 -8.99 -9.37 -23.78
N SER A 40 -7.87 -10.00 -24.16
CA SER A 40 -7.37 -11.21 -23.50
C SER A 40 -6.89 -10.94 -22.07
N LEU A 41 -6.73 -12.00 -21.26
CA LEU A 41 -6.33 -11.87 -19.84
C LEU A 41 -4.92 -11.26 -19.68
N ASP A 42 -3.99 -11.58 -20.55
CA ASP A 42 -2.63 -11.01 -20.57
C ASP A 42 -2.66 -9.51 -20.90
N GLN A 43 -3.43 -9.10 -21.92
CA GLN A 43 -3.65 -7.69 -22.24
C GLN A 43 -4.36 -6.93 -21.10
N ALA A 44 -5.32 -7.60 -20.44
CA ALA A 44 -6.00 -7.04 -19.28
C ALA A 44 -5.05 -6.74 -18.12
N ALA A 45 -3.93 -7.45 -17.97
CA ALA A 45 -2.92 -7.14 -16.97
C ALA A 45 -2.26 -5.77 -17.22
N GLY A 46 -2.00 -5.44 -18.49
CA GLY A 46 -1.51 -4.11 -18.87
C GLY A 46 -2.50 -2.99 -18.51
N LEU A 47 -3.78 -3.17 -18.88
CA LEU A 47 -4.84 -2.22 -18.53
C LEU A 47 -5.09 -2.14 -17.02
N GLY A 48 -5.05 -3.27 -16.31
CA GLY A 48 -5.14 -3.31 -14.85
C GLY A 48 -4.01 -2.53 -14.16
N SER A 49 -2.79 -2.59 -14.72
CA SER A 49 -1.68 -1.77 -14.22
C SER A 49 -1.89 -0.28 -14.41
N LEU A 50 -2.60 0.13 -15.48
CA LEU A 50 -2.97 1.52 -15.71
C LEU A 50 -3.97 2.02 -14.65
N LEU A 51 -4.90 1.17 -14.19
CA LEU A 51 -5.79 1.50 -13.08
C LEU A 51 -5.03 1.72 -11.77
N LEU A 52 -4.01 0.89 -11.49
CA LEU A 52 -3.15 1.04 -10.31
C LEU A 52 -2.26 2.28 -10.43
N LEU A 53 -1.69 2.53 -11.59
CA LEU A 53 -0.90 3.74 -11.88
C LEU A 53 -1.74 5.01 -11.68
N ALA A 54 -2.94 5.06 -12.25
CA ALA A 54 -3.84 6.20 -12.14
C ALA A 54 -4.18 6.51 -10.67
N TYR A 55 -4.51 5.48 -9.89
CA TYR A 55 -4.76 5.60 -8.46
C TYR A 55 -3.53 6.12 -7.71
N ALA A 56 -2.36 5.48 -7.87
CA ALA A 56 -1.15 5.84 -7.14
C ALA A 56 -0.62 7.23 -7.52
N ALA A 57 -0.67 7.59 -8.80
CA ALA A 57 -0.25 8.91 -9.28
C ALA A 57 -1.17 10.02 -8.76
N ALA A 58 -2.48 9.80 -8.79
CA ALA A 58 -3.45 10.74 -8.24
C ALA A 58 -3.28 10.89 -6.72
N GLN A 59 -3.13 9.79 -5.99
CA GLN A 59 -2.89 9.81 -4.54
C GLN A 59 -1.60 10.57 -4.20
N PHE A 60 -0.51 10.29 -4.88
CA PHE A 60 0.77 10.97 -4.67
C PHE A 60 0.67 12.49 -4.90
N ALA A 61 0.03 12.90 -6.01
CA ALA A 61 -0.11 14.30 -6.37
C ALA A 61 -1.05 15.06 -5.42
N PHE A 62 -2.13 14.43 -4.98
CA PHE A 62 -3.22 15.10 -4.25
C PHE A 62 -3.21 14.87 -2.74
N ALA A 63 -2.45 13.88 -2.20
CA ALA A 63 -2.39 13.66 -0.75
C ALA A 63 -1.92 14.90 0.04
N PRO A 64 -0.90 15.67 -0.39
CA PRO A 64 -0.54 16.91 0.30
C PRO A 64 -1.61 18.00 0.20
N LEU A 65 -2.39 18.02 -0.88
CA LEU A 65 -3.51 18.94 -1.08
C LEU A 65 -4.64 18.64 -0.09
N ILE A 66 -5.04 17.36 0.02
CA ILE A 66 -6.06 16.91 0.97
C ILE A 66 -5.61 17.19 2.41
N GLY A 67 -4.32 16.95 2.73
CA GLY A 67 -3.72 17.34 4.01
C GLY A 67 -3.84 18.83 4.28
N GLY A 68 -3.47 19.67 3.32
CA GLY A 68 -3.58 21.13 3.40
C GLY A 68 -5.03 21.65 3.53
N LEU A 69 -5.97 21.02 2.84
CA LEU A 69 -7.40 21.30 3.01
C LEU A 69 -7.89 20.93 4.42
N SER A 70 -7.40 19.82 4.95
CA SER A 70 -7.68 19.38 6.32
C SER A 70 -7.09 20.35 7.38
N ASP A 71 -5.92 20.96 7.11
CA ASP A 71 -5.36 22.01 7.95
C ASP A 71 -6.16 23.31 7.91
N ARG A 72 -6.81 23.61 6.80
CA ARG A 72 -7.59 24.86 6.62
C ARG A 72 -9.03 24.75 7.11
N TYR A 73 -9.72 23.67 6.75
CA TYR A 73 -11.15 23.52 7.02
C TYR A 73 -11.47 22.73 8.28
N GLY A 74 -10.49 22.01 8.82
CA GLY A 74 -10.62 21.09 9.94
C GLY A 74 -10.54 19.63 9.51
N ARG A 75 -10.18 18.77 10.45
CA ARG A 75 -9.97 17.33 10.20
C ARG A 75 -11.26 16.60 9.88
N ARG A 76 -12.28 16.82 10.72
CA ARG A 76 -13.57 16.15 10.64
C ARG A 76 -14.31 16.40 9.32
N PRO A 77 -14.52 17.64 8.84
CA PRO A 77 -15.21 17.88 7.58
C PRO A 77 -14.51 17.20 6.40
N VAL A 78 -13.18 17.29 6.32
CA VAL A 78 -12.43 16.71 5.21
C VAL A 78 -12.52 15.19 5.21
N LEU A 79 -12.42 14.51 6.36
CA LEU A 79 -12.61 13.06 6.45
C LEU A 79 -14.02 12.64 5.99
N ILE A 80 -15.06 13.37 6.41
CA ILE A 80 -16.43 13.09 5.99
C ILE A 80 -16.56 13.22 4.46
N TRP A 81 -16.09 14.34 3.88
CA TRP A 81 -16.16 14.56 2.43
C TRP A 81 -15.41 13.51 1.63
N VAL A 82 -14.22 13.12 2.08
CA VAL A 82 -13.43 12.05 1.44
C VAL A 82 -14.22 10.73 1.44
N MET A 83 -14.80 10.33 2.56
CA MET A 83 -15.57 9.09 2.65
C MET A 83 -16.84 9.12 1.80
N VAL A 84 -17.57 10.25 1.77
CA VAL A 84 -18.75 10.44 0.93
C VAL A 84 -18.37 10.36 -0.55
N ALA A 85 -17.29 11.04 -0.96
CA ALA A 85 -16.83 11.03 -2.35
C ALA A 85 -16.40 9.62 -2.78
N LEU A 86 -15.67 8.87 -1.93
CA LEU A 86 -15.33 7.48 -2.19
C LEU A 86 -16.56 6.59 -2.31
N GLY A 87 -17.57 6.77 -1.47
CA GLY A 87 -18.81 6.02 -1.55
C GLY A 87 -19.51 6.19 -2.90
N PHE A 88 -19.63 7.43 -3.40
CA PHE A 88 -20.17 7.69 -4.72
C PHE A 88 -19.30 7.16 -5.85
N ASP A 89 -17.97 7.27 -5.74
CA ASP A 89 -17.02 6.74 -6.72
C ASP A 89 -17.14 5.21 -6.86
N TYR A 90 -17.26 4.49 -5.76
CA TYR A 90 -17.50 3.04 -5.78
C TYR A 90 -18.83 2.68 -6.44
N ILE A 91 -19.91 3.48 -6.26
CA ILE A 91 -21.17 3.26 -6.98
C ILE A 91 -20.94 3.46 -8.49
N VAL A 92 -20.26 4.54 -8.89
CA VAL A 92 -19.97 4.80 -10.31
C VAL A 92 -19.18 3.63 -10.91
N MET A 93 -18.17 3.11 -10.20
CA MET A 93 -17.39 1.96 -10.66
C MET A 93 -18.22 0.66 -10.71
N ALA A 94 -19.15 0.44 -9.79
CA ALA A 94 -20.07 -0.71 -9.82
C ALA A 94 -20.89 -0.78 -11.10
N PHE A 95 -21.27 0.38 -11.64
CA PHE A 95 -22.08 0.50 -12.84
C PHE A 95 -21.30 1.02 -14.06
N ALA A 96 -19.96 0.95 -14.02
CA ALA A 96 -19.11 1.39 -15.11
C ALA A 96 -19.47 0.65 -16.42
N PRO A 97 -19.86 1.37 -17.49
CA PRO A 97 -20.21 0.76 -18.76
C PRO A 97 -18.98 0.41 -19.61
N THR A 98 -17.85 1.09 -19.38
CA THR A 98 -16.60 0.91 -20.15
C THR A 98 -15.39 1.00 -19.24
N PHE A 99 -14.22 0.63 -19.77
CA PHE A 99 -12.93 0.70 -19.06
C PHE A 99 -12.57 2.13 -18.62
N GLU A 100 -12.89 3.14 -19.44
CA GLU A 100 -12.59 4.55 -19.13
C GLU A 100 -13.30 5.03 -17.86
N TRP A 101 -14.52 4.56 -17.60
CA TRP A 101 -15.21 4.85 -16.34
C TRP A 101 -14.51 4.27 -15.12
N LEU A 102 -13.92 3.07 -15.25
CA LEU A 102 -13.09 2.51 -14.19
C LEU A 102 -11.82 3.35 -13.99
N LEU A 103 -11.20 3.83 -15.08
CA LEU A 103 -10.01 4.66 -15.02
C LEU A 103 -10.29 5.99 -14.33
N ILE A 104 -11.41 6.65 -14.67
CA ILE A 104 -11.88 7.88 -14.01
C ILE A 104 -12.12 7.60 -12.52
N GLY A 105 -12.80 6.51 -12.19
CA GLY A 105 -12.99 6.09 -10.80
C GLY A 105 -11.68 5.88 -10.07
N ARG A 106 -10.69 5.25 -10.68
CA ARG A 106 -9.34 5.09 -10.07
C ARG A 106 -8.63 6.42 -9.82
N LEU A 107 -8.79 7.41 -10.72
CA LEU A 107 -8.29 8.78 -10.49
C LEU A 107 -9.00 9.45 -9.30
N VAL A 108 -10.32 9.37 -9.26
CA VAL A 108 -11.13 9.94 -8.16
C VAL A 108 -10.80 9.25 -6.83
N SER A 109 -10.78 7.92 -6.81
CA SER A 109 -10.36 7.15 -5.62
C SER A 109 -8.95 7.52 -5.17
N GLY A 110 -8.02 7.74 -6.09
CA GLY A 110 -6.66 8.15 -5.76
C GLY A 110 -6.61 9.54 -5.12
N ILE A 111 -7.36 10.51 -5.66
CA ILE A 111 -7.48 11.86 -5.07
C ILE A 111 -8.06 11.77 -3.65
N MET A 112 -9.11 10.97 -3.47
CA MET A 112 -9.82 10.84 -2.21
C MET A 112 -9.19 9.84 -1.24
N GLY A 113 -8.37 8.87 -1.71
CA GLY A 113 -7.71 7.82 -0.91
C GLY A 113 -6.62 8.32 0.05
N ALA A 114 -6.58 9.62 0.33
CA ALA A 114 -5.66 10.24 1.28
C ALA A 114 -6.22 10.32 2.72
N SER A 115 -7.20 9.49 3.09
CA SER A 115 -7.84 9.49 4.42
C SER A 115 -6.87 9.20 5.57
N PHE A 116 -5.81 8.45 5.27
CA PHE A 116 -4.77 8.09 6.25
C PHE A 116 -4.04 9.32 6.82
N ALA A 117 -3.78 10.34 5.99
CA ALA A 117 -3.10 11.56 6.42
C ALA A 117 -3.94 12.39 7.42
N PRO A 118 -5.21 12.75 7.14
CA PRO A 118 -6.08 13.40 8.12
C PRO A 118 -6.33 12.57 9.38
N ALA A 119 -6.44 11.24 9.29
CA ALA A 119 -6.62 10.37 10.46
C ALA A 119 -5.39 10.41 11.38
N ASN A 120 -4.18 10.33 10.82
CA ASN A 120 -2.94 10.51 11.58
C ASN A 120 -2.85 11.91 12.21
N SER A 121 -3.26 12.95 11.49
CA SER A 121 -3.30 14.32 12.02
C SER A 121 -4.27 14.44 13.19
N CYS A 122 -5.45 13.81 13.17
CA CYS A 122 -6.36 13.76 14.32
C CYS A 122 -5.68 13.18 15.57
N VAL A 123 -4.88 12.11 15.40
CA VAL A 123 -4.10 11.53 16.52
C VAL A 123 -3.04 12.51 17.00
N ALA A 124 -2.28 13.13 16.10
CA ALA A 124 -1.23 14.09 16.44
C ALA A 124 -1.78 15.32 17.18
N ASP A 125 -2.98 15.79 16.80
CA ASP A 125 -3.62 16.99 17.37
C ASP A 125 -4.22 16.73 18.76
N SER A 126 -4.63 15.49 19.08
CA SER A 126 -5.48 15.20 20.24
C SER A 126 -4.89 14.20 21.24
N VAL A 127 -3.84 13.46 20.87
CA VAL A 127 -3.21 12.46 21.73
C VAL A 127 -1.90 12.98 22.31
N PRO A 128 -1.67 12.89 23.64
CA PRO A 128 -0.40 13.26 24.27
C PRO A 128 0.80 12.53 23.62
N ALA A 129 1.95 13.22 23.55
CA ALA A 129 3.13 12.68 22.88
C ALA A 129 3.53 11.26 23.35
N ALA A 130 3.42 11.00 24.66
CA ALA A 130 3.74 9.70 25.24
C ALA A 130 2.82 8.55 24.77
N GLU A 131 1.59 8.85 24.34
CA GLU A 131 0.59 7.85 23.91
C GLU A 131 0.46 7.76 22.37
N ARG A 132 1.06 8.70 21.63
CA ARG A 132 0.94 8.77 20.15
C ARG A 132 1.40 7.48 19.45
N GLY A 133 2.51 6.90 19.91
CA GLY A 133 3.02 5.65 19.34
C GLY A 133 1.99 4.52 19.38
N ARG A 134 1.29 4.36 20.50
CA ARG A 134 0.21 3.37 20.65
C ARG A 134 -0.97 3.70 19.74
N ALA A 135 -1.36 4.97 19.65
CA ALA A 135 -2.49 5.40 18.82
C ALA A 135 -2.21 5.18 17.32
N PHE A 136 -1.03 5.55 16.83
CA PHE A 136 -0.60 5.26 15.45
C PHE A 136 -0.52 3.75 15.18
N GLY A 137 -0.07 2.96 16.16
CA GLY A 137 -0.07 1.50 16.06
C GLY A 137 -1.48 0.93 15.87
N ILE A 138 -2.49 1.44 16.58
CA ILE A 138 -3.88 1.04 16.44
C ILE A 138 -4.43 1.42 15.06
N LEU A 139 -4.12 2.63 14.55
CA LEU A 139 -4.50 3.03 13.19
C LEU A 139 -3.87 2.12 12.13
N GLY A 140 -2.57 1.85 12.26
CA GLY A 140 -1.85 0.94 11.36
C GLY A 140 -2.43 -0.47 11.38
N ALA A 141 -2.76 -1.00 12.56
CA ALA A 141 -3.41 -2.31 12.71
C ALA A 141 -4.79 -2.34 12.06
N GLY A 142 -5.59 -1.25 12.20
CA GLY A 142 -6.86 -1.10 11.50
C GLY A 142 -6.69 -1.17 9.99
N GLY A 143 -5.73 -0.43 9.44
CA GLY A 143 -5.41 -0.45 8.02
C GLY A 143 -4.95 -1.81 7.52
N ALA A 144 -4.05 -2.47 8.23
CA ALA A 144 -3.59 -3.81 7.89
C ALA A 144 -4.73 -4.83 7.90
N ALA A 145 -5.61 -4.78 8.92
CA ALA A 145 -6.80 -5.62 8.98
C ALA A 145 -7.75 -5.37 7.80
N GLY A 146 -7.94 -4.12 7.38
CA GLY A 146 -8.72 -3.76 6.19
C GLY A 146 -8.12 -4.33 4.92
N PHE A 147 -6.81 -4.21 4.74
CA PHE A 147 -6.11 -4.75 3.58
C PHE A 147 -6.14 -6.28 3.51
N VAL A 148 -6.22 -6.98 4.64
CA VAL A 148 -6.42 -8.44 4.72
C VAL A 148 -7.87 -8.83 4.43
N ALA A 149 -8.81 -8.14 5.08
CA ALA A 149 -10.25 -8.46 4.98
C ALA A 149 -10.81 -8.12 3.59
N GLY A 150 -10.34 -7.03 2.96
CA GLY A 150 -10.82 -6.55 1.68
C GLY A 150 -10.78 -7.60 0.58
N PRO A 151 -9.62 -8.16 0.22
CA PRO A 151 -9.53 -9.17 -0.84
C PRO A 151 -10.30 -10.45 -0.53
N ALA A 152 -10.33 -10.90 0.73
CA ALA A 152 -11.10 -12.06 1.14
C ALA A 152 -12.61 -11.84 0.89
N LEU A 153 -13.14 -10.71 1.35
CA LEU A 153 -14.54 -10.33 1.13
C LEU A 153 -14.83 -10.07 -0.35
N GLY A 154 -13.92 -9.41 -1.06
CA GLY A 154 -14.06 -9.14 -2.50
C GLY A 154 -14.14 -10.41 -3.33
N GLY A 155 -13.25 -11.37 -3.08
CA GLY A 155 -13.26 -12.66 -3.73
C GLY A 155 -14.54 -13.46 -3.47
N PHE A 156 -15.08 -13.39 -2.24
CA PHE A 156 -16.35 -14.04 -1.90
C PHE A 156 -17.54 -13.34 -2.57
N LEU A 157 -17.61 -12.02 -2.48
CA LEU A 157 -18.73 -11.22 -2.97
C LEU A 157 -18.88 -11.28 -4.50
N VAL A 158 -17.77 -11.40 -5.23
CA VAL A 158 -17.82 -11.53 -6.70
C VAL A 158 -18.54 -12.81 -7.15
N GLY A 159 -18.53 -13.84 -6.32
CA GLY A 159 -19.29 -15.07 -6.56
C GLY A 159 -20.82 -14.88 -6.48
N VAL A 160 -21.27 -13.80 -5.80
CA VAL A 160 -22.69 -13.44 -5.71
C VAL A 160 -23.09 -12.55 -6.91
N ASP A 161 -22.36 -11.47 -7.11
CA ASP A 161 -22.52 -10.53 -8.24
C ASP A 161 -21.20 -9.77 -8.46
N PRO A 162 -20.76 -9.58 -9.74
CA PRO A 162 -19.53 -8.82 -10.05
C PRO A 162 -19.52 -7.37 -9.51
N ARG A 163 -20.68 -6.78 -9.23
CA ARG A 163 -20.84 -5.43 -8.66
C ARG A 163 -20.79 -5.43 -7.13
N ALA A 164 -21.06 -6.57 -6.49
CA ALA A 164 -21.19 -6.67 -5.04
C ALA A 164 -19.97 -6.14 -4.27
N PRO A 165 -18.72 -6.38 -4.68
CA PRO A 165 -17.55 -5.81 -4.01
C PRO A 165 -17.52 -4.29 -3.99
N PHE A 166 -17.91 -3.65 -5.11
CA PHE A 166 -17.96 -2.19 -5.21
C PHE A 166 -19.10 -1.62 -4.36
N LEU A 167 -20.28 -2.24 -4.39
CA LEU A 167 -21.41 -1.81 -3.57
C LEU A 167 -21.14 -1.99 -2.08
N ALA A 168 -20.43 -3.05 -1.69
CA ALA A 168 -19.99 -3.25 -0.32
C ALA A 168 -18.97 -2.17 0.10
N ALA A 169 -18.01 -1.84 -0.76
CA ALA A 169 -17.07 -0.75 -0.52
C ALA A 169 -17.78 0.61 -0.38
N ALA A 170 -18.78 0.89 -1.25
CA ALA A 170 -19.59 2.09 -1.16
C ALA A 170 -20.36 2.17 0.17
N LEU A 171 -21.02 1.08 0.57
CA LEU A 171 -21.73 0.99 1.84
C LEU A 171 -20.79 1.26 3.02
N LEU A 172 -19.63 0.61 3.05
CA LEU A 172 -18.63 0.80 4.09
C LEU A 172 -18.16 2.25 4.15
N ALA A 173 -17.89 2.90 3.01
CA ALA A 173 -17.49 4.30 2.94
C ALA A 173 -18.58 5.24 3.48
N PHE A 174 -19.86 5.02 3.15
CA PHE A 174 -20.96 5.79 3.72
C PHE A 174 -21.16 5.54 5.21
N VAL A 175 -20.98 4.30 5.69
CA VAL A 175 -20.99 3.98 7.12
C VAL A 175 -19.89 4.75 7.84
N ALA A 176 -18.68 4.80 7.28
CA ALA A 176 -17.58 5.58 7.85
C ALA A 176 -17.88 7.07 7.86
N ALA A 177 -18.48 7.63 6.78
CA ALA A 177 -18.88 9.03 6.72
C ALA A 177 -19.91 9.36 7.78
N ILE A 178 -20.96 8.54 7.92
CA ILE A 178 -22.01 8.69 8.93
C ILE A 178 -21.42 8.57 10.34
N ALA A 179 -20.61 7.53 10.60
CA ALA A 179 -19.94 7.36 11.89
C ALA A 179 -19.06 8.58 12.23
N SER A 180 -18.32 9.11 11.25
CA SER A 180 -17.51 10.32 11.44
C SER A 180 -18.36 11.55 11.72
N MET A 181 -19.53 11.66 11.08
CA MET A 181 -20.46 12.78 11.30
C MET A 181 -21.00 12.83 12.74
N PHE A 182 -21.28 11.69 13.35
CA PHE A 182 -21.90 11.64 14.67
C PHE A 182 -20.87 11.42 15.82
N LEU A 183 -19.79 10.71 15.58
CA LEU A 183 -18.87 10.25 16.62
C LEU A 183 -17.53 10.98 16.62
N LEU A 184 -17.10 11.56 15.47
CA LEU A 184 -15.80 12.23 15.39
C LEU A 184 -15.97 13.70 15.82
N ALA A 185 -15.28 14.09 16.90
CA ALA A 185 -15.17 15.51 17.26
C ALA A 185 -14.10 16.19 16.37
N GLU A 186 -14.26 17.51 16.12
CA GLU A 186 -13.21 18.28 15.45
C GLU A 186 -11.98 18.37 16.36
N THR A 187 -10.82 18.00 15.83
CA THR A 187 -9.56 17.99 16.58
C THR A 187 -8.70 19.21 16.31
N LEU A 188 -8.98 19.96 15.23
CA LEU A 188 -8.27 21.17 14.87
C LEU A 188 -9.14 22.42 15.13
N PRO A 189 -8.97 23.12 16.28
CA PRO A 189 -9.76 24.30 16.60
C PRO A 189 -9.48 25.43 15.60
N PRO A 190 -10.43 26.37 15.41
CA PRO A 190 -10.33 27.42 14.40
C PRO A 190 -9.08 28.32 14.51
N ASP A 191 -8.63 28.59 15.71
CA ASP A 191 -7.44 29.39 16.04
C ASP A 191 -6.11 28.72 15.62
N ARG A 192 -6.10 27.41 15.45
CA ARG A 192 -4.93 26.63 14.99
C ARG A 192 -4.95 26.28 13.51
N ARG A 193 -6.02 26.65 12.80
CA ARG A 193 -6.14 26.40 11.35
C ARG A 193 -5.14 27.26 10.58
N ARG A 194 -4.54 26.67 9.57
CA ARG A 194 -3.54 27.35 8.74
C ARG A 194 -4.12 27.69 7.36
N ALA A 195 -3.69 28.81 6.80
CA ALA A 195 -4.00 29.14 5.42
C ALA A 195 -3.42 28.08 4.47
N PHE A 196 -4.22 27.67 3.49
CA PHE A 196 -3.78 26.74 2.46
C PHE A 196 -2.64 27.35 1.64
N SER A 197 -1.58 26.56 1.36
CA SER A 197 -0.44 26.97 0.57
C SER A 197 0.00 25.84 -0.35
N LEU A 198 -0.09 26.05 -1.67
CA LEU A 198 0.40 25.11 -2.67
C LEU A 198 1.92 24.84 -2.57
N ALA A 199 2.70 25.83 -2.12
CA ALA A 199 4.14 25.67 -1.96
C ALA A 199 4.50 24.62 -0.90
N ARG A 200 3.65 24.42 0.11
CA ARG A 200 3.82 23.38 1.14
C ARG A 200 3.32 22.00 0.68
N ALA A 201 2.47 21.96 -0.32
CA ALA A 201 1.92 20.72 -0.90
C ALA A 201 2.88 20.08 -1.92
N ASN A 202 4.21 20.16 -1.68
CA ASN A 202 5.22 19.58 -2.55
C ASN A 202 5.58 18.17 -2.06
N PRO A 203 5.17 17.09 -2.77
CA PRO A 203 5.46 15.72 -2.36
C PRO A 203 6.96 15.36 -2.47
N PHE A 204 7.76 16.16 -3.17
CA PHE A 204 9.20 15.95 -3.32
C PHE A 204 10.06 16.69 -2.28
N GLY A 205 9.47 17.61 -1.49
CA GLY A 205 10.23 18.48 -0.58
C GLY A 205 11.07 17.69 0.42
N SER A 206 10.49 16.71 1.09
CA SER A 206 11.19 15.85 2.04
C SER A 206 12.25 14.94 1.41
N LEU A 207 12.04 14.48 0.17
CA LEU A 207 13.04 13.69 -0.55
C LEU A 207 14.31 14.49 -0.84
N ILE A 208 14.16 15.75 -1.27
CA ILE A 208 15.28 16.64 -1.60
C ILE A 208 16.10 16.91 -0.34
N GLN A 209 15.46 17.14 0.79
CA GLN A 209 16.12 17.45 2.05
C GLN A 209 17.06 16.32 2.52
N PHE A 210 16.64 15.06 2.41
CA PHE A 210 17.45 13.91 2.84
C PHE A 210 18.43 13.40 1.78
N TRP A 211 18.47 14.02 0.59
CA TRP A 211 19.38 13.59 -0.47
C TRP A 211 20.86 13.80 -0.12
N SER A 212 21.16 14.73 0.77
CA SER A 212 22.51 15.03 1.27
C SER A 212 23.04 13.99 2.25
N SER A 213 22.17 13.22 2.93
CA SER A 213 22.57 12.17 3.86
C SER A 213 22.84 10.85 3.12
N PRO A 214 24.09 10.38 3.01
CA PRO A 214 24.41 9.15 2.25
C PRO A 214 23.70 7.91 2.79
N LEU A 215 23.55 7.80 4.13
CA LEU A 215 22.86 6.68 4.76
C LEU A 215 21.36 6.70 4.47
N VAL A 216 20.69 7.84 4.71
CA VAL A 216 19.25 7.95 4.50
C VAL A 216 18.93 7.78 3.02
N ARG A 217 19.67 8.46 2.13
CA ARG A 217 19.55 8.29 0.67
C ARG A 217 19.74 6.83 0.25
N GLY A 218 20.73 6.13 0.82
CA GLY A 218 20.99 4.73 0.52
C GLY A 218 19.79 3.83 0.85
N PHE A 219 19.18 4.01 2.02
CA PHE A 219 17.99 3.27 2.41
C PHE A 219 16.74 3.70 1.66
N LEU A 220 16.53 4.99 1.35
CA LEU A 220 15.41 5.44 0.51
C LEU A 220 15.47 4.77 -0.88
N LEU A 221 16.65 4.71 -1.51
CA LEU A 221 16.81 4.00 -2.77
C LEU A 221 16.59 2.49 -2.64
N THR A 222 16.99 1.88 -1.52
CA THR A 222 16.69 0.46 -1.23
C THR A 222 15.18 0.24 -1.11
N ILE A 223 14.49 1.10 -0.36
CA ILE A 223 13.03 1.08 -0.22
C ILE A 223 12.35 1.22 -1.57
N PHE A 224 12.80 2.13 -2.42
CA PHE A 224 12.25 2.30 -3.77
C PHE A 224 12.34 0.99 -4.58
N VAL A 225 13.51 0.36 -4.61
CA VAL A 225 13.72 -0.90 -5.34
C VAL A 225 12.86 -2.03 -4.77
N VAL A 226 12.81 -2.18 -3.43
CA VAL A 226 11.95 -3.16 -2.75
C VAL A 226 10.47 -2.91 -3.08
N GLN A 227 10.03 -1.64 -3.07
CA GLN A 227 8.64 -1.29 -3.36
C GLN A 227 8.27 -1.60 -4.82
N VAL A 228 9.18 -1.31 -5.78
CA VAL A 228 8.98 -1.70 -7.19
C VAL A 228 8.85 -3.22 -7.31
N ALA A 229 9.73 -4.00 -6.66
CA ALA A 229 9.67 -5.46 -6.66
C ALA A 229 8.36 -5.99 -6.05
N ALA A 230 7.91 -5.43 -4.92
CA ALA A 230 6.69 -5.84 -4.24
C ALA A 230 5.42 -5.63 -5.09
N GLN A 231 5.44 -4.71 -6.06
CA GLN A 231 4.29 -4.48 -6.95
C GLN A 231 3.95 -5.69 -7.83
N VAL A 232 4.83 -6.68 -7.98
CA VAL A 232 4.50 -7.94 -8.66
C VAL A 232 3.33 -8.65 -7.99
N SER A 233 3.25 -8.61 -6.66
CA SER A 233 2.17 -9.23 -5.88
C SER A 233 0.84 -8.46 -5.96
N VAL A 234 0.85 -7.19 -6.36
CA VAL A 234 -0.38 -6.38 -6.51
C VAL A 234 -0.85 -6.33 -7.95
N ALA A 235 0.08 -6.10 -8.89
CA ALA A 235 -0.24 -5.86 -10.28
C ALA A 235 -0.35 -7.15 -11.12
N VAL A 236 0.41 -8.19 -10.80
CA VAL A 236 0.53 -9.40 -11.62
C VAL A 236 -0.12 -10.61 -10.98
N TRP A 237 -0.11 -10.73 -9.64
CA TRP A 237 -0.57 -11.93 -8.94
C TRP A 237 -1.94 -12.45 -9.39
N PRO A 238 -3.01 -11.64 -9.44
CA PRO A 238 -4.31 -12.15 -9.84
C PRO A 238 -4.32 -12.74 -11.27
N TYR A 239 -3.64 -12.07 -12.19
CA TYR A 239 -3.54 -12.53 -13.60
C TYR A 239 -2.68 -13.78 -13.74
N TYR A 240 -1.56 -13.84 -13.02
CA TYR A 240 -0.65 -14.97 -13.02
C TYR A 240 -1.33 -16.26 -12.55
N VAL A 241 -2.06 -16.19 -11.41
CA VAL A 241 -2.70 -17.37 -10.85
C VAL A 241 -3.95 -17.81 -11.64
N ILE A 242 -4.66 -16.88 -12.29
CA ILE A 242 -5.74 -17.23 -13.23
C ILE A 242 -5.14 -17.93 -14.46
N LEU A 243 -4.12 -17.32 -15.09
CA LEU A 243 -3.56 -17.83 -16.34
C LEU A 243 -2.90 -19.21 -16.17
N ARG A 244 -2.20 -19.44 -15.05
CA ARG A 244 -1.37 -20.63 -14.85
C ARG A 244 -2.04 -21.74 -14.06
N PHE A 245 -2.96 -21.39 -13.16
CA PHE A 245 -3.56 -22.35 -12.21
C PHE A 245 -5.09 -22.33 -12.22
N ASP A 246 -5.70 -21.52 -13.09
CA ASP A 246 -7.17 -21.38 -13.22
C ASP A 246 -7.87 -21.03 -11.88
N TRP A 247 -7.25 -20.13 -11.11
CA TRP A 247 -7.80 -19.77 -9.81
C TRP A 247 -9.05 -18.92 -9.94
N SER A 248 -10.04 -19.27 -9.13
CA SER A 248 -11.25 -18.48 -8.96
C SER A 248 -10.99 -17.21 -8.11
N PRO A 249 -11.84 -16.15 -8.25
CA PRO A 249 -11.71 -14.94 -7.42
C PRO A 249 -11.69 -15.20 -5.90
N PRO A 250 -12.48 -16.15 -5.35
CA PRO A 250 -12.36 -16.51 -3.92
C PRO A 250 -10.97 -17.05 -3.53
N ALA A 251 -10.35 -17.87 -4.39
CA ALA A 251 -9.00 -18.40 -4.14
C ALA A 251 -7.95 -17.29 -4.16
N ILE A 252 -8.08 -16.33 -5.09
CA ILE A 252 -7.23 -15.13 -5.16
C ILE A 252 -7.40 -14.32 -3.87
N GLY A 253 -8.63 -14.02 -3.48
CA GLY A 253 -8.92 -13.28 -2.26
C GLY A 253 -8.35 -13.94 -1.01
N ALA A 254 -8.52 -15.26 -0.86
CA ALA A 254 -7.98 -16.05 0.24
C ALA A 254 -6.44 -16.02 0.28
N SER A 255 -5.77 -16.10 -0.88
CA SER A 255 -4.31 -16.03 -0.95
C SER A 255 -3.75 -14.69 -0.50
N ILE A 256 -4.38 -13.58 -0.90
CA ILE A 256 -3.98 -12.23 -0.51
C ILE A 256 -4.23 -12.03 0.99
N ALA A 257 -5.37 -12.51 1.51
CA ALA A 257 -5.67 -12.46 2.94
C ALA A 257 -4.64 -13.26 3.75
N MET A 258 -4.29 -14.48 3.32
CA MET A 258 -3.27 -15.30 3.97
C MET A 258 -1.90 -14.61 3.95
N PHE A 259 -1.52 -13.99 2.83
CA PHE A 259 -0.30 -13.20 2.72
C PHE A 259 -0.28 -12.05 3.73
N GLY A 260 -1.39 -11.30 3.85
CA GLY A 260 -1.51 -10.22 4.82
C GLY A 260 -1.39 -10.69 6.28
N VAL A 261 -2.01 -11.83 6.63
CA VAL A 261 -1.85 -12.45 7.95
C VAL A 261 -0.40 -12.87 8.18
N SER A 262 0.25 -13.47 7.16
CA SER A 262 1.66 -13.88 7.25
C SER A 262 2.59 -12.67 7.46
N ILE A 263 2.33 -11.53 6.81
CA ILE A 263 3.06 -10.27 7.07
C ILE A 263 2.86 -9.82 8.52
N ALA A 264 1.63 -9.85 9.03
CA ALA A 264 1.35 -9.46 10.42
C ALA A 264 2.10 -10.33 11.43
N VAL A 265 2.16 -11.63 11.19
CA VAL A 265 2.96 -12.57 11.99
C VAL A 265 4.46 -12.28 11.88
N ALA A 266 4.96 -12.10 10.64
CA ALA A 266 6.37 -11.83 10.40
C ALA A 266 6.85 -10.53 11.07
N GLN A 267 6.10 -9.44 10.92
CA GLN A 267 6.45 -8.14 11.51
C GLN A 267 6.13 -8.07 13.01
N GLY A 268 4.99 -8.61 13.45
CA GLY A 268 4.56 -8.50 14.84
C GLY A 268 5.28 -9.43 15.80
N LEU A 269 5.58 -10.66 15.37
CA LEU A 269 6.16 -11.68 16.25
C LEU A 269 7.62 -11.98 15.93
N LEU A 270 7.98 -12.11 14.64
CA LEU A 270 9.30 -12.58 14.26
C LEU A 270 10.34 -11.46 14.17
N ALA A 271 9.97 -10.26 13.70
CA ALA A 271 10.91 -9.17 13.50
C ALA A 271 11.68 -8.81 14.78
N GLY A 272 10.96 -8.60 15.90
CA GLY A 272 11.60 -8.25 17.17
C GLY A 272 12.54 -9.35 17.71
N TRP A 273 12.18 -10.61 17.53
CA TRP A 273 13.02 -11.74 17.91
C TRP A 273 14.28 -11.84 17.04
N LEU A 274 14.13 -11.68 15.72
CA LEU A 274 15.23 -11.70 14.76
C LEU A 274 16.22 -10.56 15.03
N PHE A 275 15.74 -9.34 15.26
CA PHE A 275 16.59 -8.17 15.52
C PHE A 275 17.36 -8.30 16.83
N LYS A 276 16.73 -8.83 17.88
CA LYS A 276 17.44 -9.10 19.15
C LYS A 276 18.55 -10.13 19.00
N ARG A 277 18.40 -11.10 18.10
CA ARG A 277 19.33 -12.22 17.95
C ARG A 277 20.48 -11.92 16.98
N ALA A 278 20.22 -11.23 15.87
CA ALA A 278 21.19 -11.04 14.80
C ALA A 278 21.46 -9.58 14.41
N GLY A 279 20.66 -8.64 14.94
CA GLY A 279 20.72 -7.21 14.58
C GLY A 279 20.08 -6.89 13.23
N GLU A 280 19.61 -5.65 13.09
CA GLU A 280 18.90 -5.16 11.91
C GLU A 280 19.74 -5.22 10.64
N ALA A 281 21.03 -4.87 10.75
CA ALA A 281 21.99 -4.85 9.63
C ALA A 281 22.22 -6.23 8.97
N ARG A 282 22.04 -7.33 9.72
CA ARG A 282 22.16 -8.70 9.20
C ARG A 282 20.83 -9.28 8.77
N VAL A 283 19.77 -9.01 9.54
CA VAL A 283 18.42 -9.53 9.26
C VAL A 283 17.87 -8.92 7.97
N GLY A 284 18.00 -7.61 7.76
CA GLY A 284 17.46 -6.93 6.59
C GLY A 284 17.87 -7.58 5.27
N PRO A 285 19.16 -7.69 4.94
CA PRO A 285 19.57 -8.33 3.68
C PRO A 285 19.27 -9.83 3.64
N ALA A 286 19.27 -10.54 4.76
CA ALA A 286 18.95 -11.97 4.81
C ALA A 286 17.47 -12.23 4.39
N VAL A 287 16.53 -11.44 4.88
CA VAL A 287 15.10 -11.59 4.50
C VAL A 287 14.84 -11.11 3.07
N LEU A 288 15.61 -10.15 2.55
CA LEU A 288 15.54 -9.77 1.13
C LEU A 288 16.06 -10.90 0.22
N LEU A 289 17.09 -11.62 0.62
CA LEU A 289 17.58 -12.81 -0.08
C LEU A 289 16.55 -13.94 -0.05
N ILE A 290 15.91 -14.19 1.11
CA ILE A 290 14.82 -15.16 1.22
C ILE A 290 13.69 -14.78 0.25
N GLY A 291 13.29 -13.52 0.20
CA GLY A 291 12.28 -13.03 -0.74
C GLY A 291 12.67 -13.18 -2.21
N ALA A 292 13.94 -12.98 -2.54
CA ALA A 292 14.42 -13.20 -3.91
C ALA A 292 14.33 -14.68 -4.31
N VAL A 293 14.73 -15.59 -3.43
CA VAL A 293 14.59 -17.04 -3.65
C VAL A 293 13.10 -17.42 -3.74
N ASP A 294 12.27 -16.88 -2.86
CA ASP A 294 10.83 -17.12 -2.87
C ASP A 294 10.16 -16.70 -4.19
N TYR A 295 10.47 -15.51 -4.70
CA TYR A 295 9.96 -15.07 -6.00
C TYR A 295 10.44 -15.95 -7.16
N LEU A 296 11.67 -16.46 -7.14
CA LEU A 296 12.13 -17.43 -8.14
C LEU A 296 11.34 -18.73 -8.04
N LEU A 297 11.06 -19.21 -6.84
CA LEU A 297 10.26 -20.40 -6.61
C LEU A 297 8.80 -20.21 -7.05
N ILE A 298 8.21 -19.03 -6.82
CA ILE A 298 6.87 -18.68 -7.32
C ILE A 298 6.87 -18.69 -8.86
N ALA A 299 7.90 -18.12 -9.52
CA ALA A 299 8.00 -18.12 -10.98
C ALA A 299 7.98 -19.54 -11.58
N LEU A 300 8.53 -20.51 -10.84
CA LEU A 300 8.69 -21.91 -11.27
C LEU A 300 7.65 -22.86 -10.64
N ALA A 301 6.74 -22.34 -9.81
CA ALA A 301 5.77 -23.16 -9.09
C ALA A 301 4.92 -24.01 -10.05
N GLY A 302 4.74 -25.27 -9.69
CA GLY A 302 3.97 -26.25 -10.47
C GLY A 302 2.62 -26.62 -9.85
N SER A 303 2.31 -26.16 -8.63
CA SER A 303 1.05 -26.51 -7.95
C SER A 303 0.53 -25.38 -7.05
N THR A 304 -0.78 -25.37 -6.86
CA THR A 304 -1.48 -24.47 -5.93
C THR A 304 -0.96 -24.59 -4.50
N ALA A 305 -0.69 -25.81 -4.02
CA ALA A 305 -0.19 -26.03 -2.68
C ALA A 305 1.19 -25.39 -2.44
N GLN A 306 2.08 -25.49 -3.44
CA GLN A 306 3.36 -24.80 -3.41
C GLN A 306 3.19 -23.28 -3.28
N LEU A 307 2.28 -22.68 -4.04
CA LEU A 307 2.03 -21.24 -3.98
C LEU A 307 1.59 -20.79 -2.60
N PHE A 308 0.68 -21.51 -1.93
CA PHE A 308 0.24 -21.16 -0.59
C PHE A 308 1.38 -21.19 0.45
N VAL A 309 2.30 -22.15 0.34
CA VAL A 309 3.49 -22.22 1.19
C VAL A 309 4.43 -21.05 0.89
N LEU A 310 4.72 -20.80 -0.38
CA LEU A 310 5.62 -19.74 -0.82
C LEU A 310 5.10 -18.34 -0.41
N ILE A 311 3.81 -18.05 -0.59
CA ILE A 311 3.20 -16.79 -0.13
C ILE A 311 3.48 -16.54 1.35
N SER A 312 3.40 -17.59 2.19
CA SER A 312 3.66 -17.44 3.62
C SER A 312 5.14 -17.18 3.93
N ILE A 313 6.07 -17.83 3.20
CA ILE A 313 7.50 -17.62 3.33
C ILE A 313 7.90 -16.23 2.81
N GLY A 314 7.35 -15.82 1.67
CA GLY A 314 7.61 -14.52 1.05
C GLY A 314 7.26 -13.33 1.94
N ALA A 315 6.30 -13.50 2.86
CA ALA A 315 5.94 -12.49 3.85
C ALA A 315 7.11 -12.09 4.77
N LEU A 316 8.11 -12.96 4.96
CA LEU A 316 9.34 -12.63 5.73
C LEU A 316 10.12 -11.47 5.13
N THR A 317 10.03 -11.25 3.82
CA THR A 317 10.67 -10.12 3.13
C THR A 317 10.28 -8.77 3.73
N TYR A 318 9.04 -8.67 4.24
CA TYR A 318 8.51 -7.45 4.84
C TYR A 318 9.15 -7.10 6.20
N VAL A 319 9.93 -8.01 6.81
CA VAL A 319 10.75 -7.71 8.00
C VAL A 319 11.92 -6.76 7.66
N ALA A 320 12.34 -6.68 6.39
CA ALA A 320 13.34 -5.69 5.97
C ALA A 320 12.87 -4.24 6.18
N TRP A 321 11.56 -4.01 6.14
CA TRP A 321 10.97 -2.67 6.30
C TRP A 321 11.28 -2.04 7.67
N PRO A 322 10.88 -2.62 8.81
CA PRO A 322 11.20 -2.05 10.12
C PRO A 322 12.72 -1.97 10.37
N ALA A 323 13.54 -2.86 9.79
CA ALA A 323 15.00 -2.76 9.89
C ALA A 323 15.53 -1.47 9.24
N MET A 324 15.12 -1.17 8.01
CA MET A 324 15.53 0.06 7.31
C MET A 324 15.02 1.31 8.03
N GLN A 325 13.77 1.28 8.50
CA GLN A 325 13.14 2.40 9.20
C GLN A 325 13.86 2.72 10.52
N SER A 326 14.20 1.71 11.31
CA SER A 326 14.96 1.86 12.54
C SER A 326 16.35 2.45 12.30
N MET A 327 17.10 1.92 11.33
CA MET A 327 18.44 2.40 11.01
C MET A 327 18.44 3.86 10.53
N MET A 328 17.45 4.26 9.72
CA MET A 328 17.30 5.65 9.29
C MET A 328 16.90 6.56 10.45
N SER A 329 15.98 6.12 11.31
CA SER A 329 15.54 6.88 12.48
C SER A 329 16.68 7.18 13.44
N HIS A 330 17.54 6.20 13.73
CA HIS A 330 18.71 6.40 14.58
C HIS A 330 19.73 7.40 13.98
N ALA A 331 19.76 7.54 12.66
CA ALA A 331 20.67 8.46 11.96
C ALA A 331 20.08 9.86 11.74
N THR A 332 18.83 10.08 12.15
CA THR A 332 18.09 11.32 11.90
C THR A 332 17.80 12.03 13.23
N PRO A 333 18.05 13.34 13.35
CA PRO A 333 17.71 14.12 14.54
C PRO A 333 16.22 14.02 14.93
N GLU A 334 15.91 14.19 16.22
CA GLU A 334 14.55 14.04 16.75
C GLU A 334 13.56 15.03 16.12
N ASP A 335 13.99 16.24 15.83
CA ASP A 335 13.19 17.30 15.20
C ASP A 335 12.92 17.07 13.71
N ALA A 336 13.71 16.21 13.02
CA ALA A 336 13.56 15.88 11.61
C ALA A 336 12.84 14.52 11.36
N GLN A 337 12.37 13.81 12.40
CA GLN A 337 11.72 12.48 12.25
C GLN A 337 10.45 12.55 11.40
N GLY A 338 9.66 13.63 11.51
CA GLY A 338 8.46 13.81 10.69
C GLY A 338 8.78 13.95 9.19
N GLU A 339 9.85 14.67 8.87
CA GLU A 339 10.32 14.85 7.50
C GLU A 339 10.88 13.54 6.92
N LEU A 340 11.58 12.73 7.75
CA LEU A 340 12.02 11.39 7.38
C LEU A 340 10.84 10.50 7.00
N GLN A 341 9.76 10.48 7.80
CA GLN A 341 8.56 9.70 7.48
C GLN A 341 7.91 10.19 6.17
N GLY A 342 7.92 11.50 5.92
CA GLY A 342 7.50 12.08 4.65
C GLY A 342 8.33 11.59 3.47
N ALA A 343 9.67 11.54 3.60
CA ALA A 343 10.57 11.04 2.56
C ALA A 343 10.35 9.55 2.28
N ILE A 344 10.17 8.75 3.33
CA ILE A 344 9.86 7.31 3.24
C ILE A 344 8.54 7.11 2.47
N THR A 345 7.47 7.80 2.87
CA THR A 345 6.15 7.69 2.25
C THR A 345 6.16 8.11 0.79
N SER A 346 6.85 9.21 0.46
CA SER A 346 7.02 9.67 -0.92
C SER A 346 7.79 8.65 -1.78
N THR A 347 8.83 8.03 -1.21
CA THR A 347 9.60 6.98 -1.89
C THR A 347 8.74 5.74 -2.19
N MET A 348 7.92 5.32 -1.23
CA MET A 348 6.98 4.20 -1.43
C MET A 348 5.95 4.52 -2.51
N ALA A 349 5.39 5.73 -2.49
CA ALA A 349 4.42 6.16 -3.48
C ALA A 349 5.03 6.17 -4.90
N LEU A 350 6.26 6.64 -5.06
CA LEU A 350 6.98 6.57 -6.35
C LEU A 350 7.19 5.12 -6.81
N GLY A 351 7.55 4.20 -5.89
CA GLY A 351 7.65 2.78 -6.20
C GLY A 351 6.31 2.16 -6.61
N SER A 352 5.21 2.60 -6.00
CA SER A 352 3.84 2.19 -6.36
C SER A 352 3.35 2.75 -7.69
N ILE A 353 3.92 3.88 -8.15
CA ILE A 353 3.67 4.45 -9.48
C ILE A 353 4.44 3.67 -10.56
N VAL A 354 5.74 3.42 -10.33
CA VAL A 354 6.64 2.80 -11.32
C VAL A 354 6.43 1.29 -11.41
N GLY A 355 6.19 0.64 -10.28
CA GLY A 355 6.17 -0.84 -10.21
C GLY A 355 5.11 -1.51 -11.05
N PRO A 356 3.81 -1.16 -10.94
CA PRO A 356 2.75 -1.82 -11.67
C PRO A 356 2.96 -1.83 -13.19
N PRO A 357 3.26 -0.69 -13.87
CA PRO A 357 3.56 -0.70 -15.31
C PRO A 357 4.74 -1.58 -15.68
N VAL A 358 5.84 -1.54 -14.91
CA VAL A 358 7.04 -2.33 -15.17
C VAL A 358 6.73 -3.82 -15.07
N MET A 359 6.10 -4.26 -13.96
CA MET A 359 5.79 -5.67 -13.73
C MET A 359 4.78 -6.22 -14.73
N SER A 360 3.73 -5.44 -15.04
CA SER A 360 2.71 -5.87 -16.02
C SER A 360 3.25 -5.85 -17.44
N TRP A 361 4.13 -4.92 -17.79
CA TRP A 361 4.78 -4.94 -19.12
C TRP A 361 5.59 -6.21 -19.32
N VAL A 362 6.38 -6.63 -18.32
CA VAL A 362 7.11 -7.91 -18.38
C VAL A 362 6.14 -9.08 -18.44
N PHE A 363 5.02 -9.05 -17.69
CA PHE A 363 4.00 -10.10 -17.76
C PHE A 363 3.43 -10.23 -19.16
N VAL A 364 2.95 -9.16 -19.77
CA VAL A 364 2.39 -9.13 -21.13
C VAL A 364 3.43 -9.59 -22.16
N ALA A 365 4.69 -9.12 -22.02
CA ALA A 365 5.76 -9.47 -22.96
C ALA A 365 6.14 -10.95 -22.97
N PHE A 366 5.89 -11.69 -21.87
CA PHE A 366 6.32 -13.09 -21.72
C PHE A 366 5.16 -14.09 -21.55
N SER A 367 3.90 -13.65 -21.39
CA SER A 367 2.77 -14.56 -21.16
C SER A 367 2.31 -15.30 -22.39
N ASP A 368 2.36 -14.69 -23.59
CA ASP A 368 1.79 -15.25 -24.83
C ASP A 368 2.75 -15.14 -26.03
N ARG A 369 4.06 -15.22 -25.81
CA ARG A 369 5.03 -15.24 -26.93
C ARG A 369 5.14 -16.65 -27.50
N PRO A 370 4.94 -16.84 -28.84
CA PRO A 370 5.23 -18.09 -29.48
C PRO A 370 6.66 -18.56 -29.19
N GLY A 371 6.81 -19.73 -28.57
CA GLY A 371 8.12 -20.31 -28.23
C GLY A 371 8.71 -19.94 -26.88
N ILE A 372 8.22 -18.88 -26.16
CA ILE A 372 8.68 -18.50 -24.83
C ILE A 372 7.49 -18.03 -23.99
N ALA A 373 6.53 -18.93 -23.73
CA ALA A 373 5.45 -18.62 -22.79
C ALA A 373 5.96 -18.84 -21.36
N PHE A 374 6.32 -17.76 -20.66
CA PHE A 374 6.79 -17.79 -19.27
C PHE A 374 6.11 -16.72 -18.42
N PRO A 375 4.86 -16.92 -17.97
CA PRO A 375 4.12 -15.96 -17.13
C PRO A 375 4.80 -15.64 -15.80
N GLY A 376 5.79 -16.43 -15.38
CA GLY A 376 6.61 -16.20 -14.18
C GLY A 376 7.69 -15.12 -14.33
N ALA A 377 7.94 -14.60 -15.53
CA ALA A 377 9.01 -13.61 -15.79
C ALA A 377 9.00 -12.38 -14.86
N PRO A 378 7.86 -11.77 -14.50
CA PRO A 378 7.84 -10.64 -13.55
C PRO A 378 8.38 -11.00 -12.17
N TYR A 379 8.19 -12.25 -11.73
CA TYR A 379 8.73 -12.72 -10.45
C TYR A 379 10.26 -12.89 -10.50
N VAL A 380 10.81 -13.27 -11.66
CA VAL A 380 12.27 -13.28 -11.89
C VAL A 380 12.83 -11.86 -11.81
N LEU A 381 12.16 -10.89 -12.45
CA LEU A 381 12.55 -9.48 -12.35
C LEU A 381 12.47 -9.00 -10.89
N ALA A 382 11.40 -9.31 -10.19
CA ALA A 382 11.24 -8.95 -8.78
C ALA A 382 12.34 -9.56 -7.90
N ALA A 383 12.72 -10.82 -8.15
CA ALA A 383 13.84 -11.48 -7.46
C ALA A 383 15.17 -10.75 -7.71
N LEU A 384 15.47 -10.38 -8.95
CA LEU A 384 16.68 -9.60 -9.29
C LEU A 384 16.68 -8.25 -8.58
N LEU A 385 15.54 -7.56 -8.53
CA LEU A 385 15.42 -6.29 -7.80
C LEU A 385 15.66 -6.49 -6.29
N LEU A 386 15.16 -7.57 -5.68
CA LEU A 386 15.42 -7.86 -4.27
C LEU A 386 16.90 -8.19 -4.01
N LEU A 387 17.60 -8.85 -4.93
CA LEU A 387 19.05 -9.07 -4.82
C LEU A 387 19.82 -7.75 -4.88
N ILE A 388 19.44 -6.85 -5.80
CA ILE A 388 20.01 -5.49 -5.88
C ILE A 388 19.71 -4.71 -4.59
N ALA A 389 18.50 -4.80 -4.05
CA ALA A 389 18.12 -4.17 -2.80
C ALA A 389 18.93 -4.71 -1.62
N GLY A 390 19.13 -6.02 -1.55
CA GLY A 390 19.93 -6.67 -0.52
C GLY A 390 21.41 -6.24 -0.55
N TRP A 391 21.99 -6.22 -1.74
CA TRP A 391 23.35 -5.70 -1.92
C TRP A 391 23.46 -4.22 -1.50
N LYS A 392 22.51 -3.39 -1.94
CA LYS A 392 22.47 -1.97 -1.61
C LYS A 392 22.23 -1.75 -0.11
N PHE A 393 21.41 -2.58 0.54
CA PHE A 393 21.21 -2.56 1.98
C PHE A 393 22.54 -2.78 2.71
N ILE A 394 23.29 -3.83 2.35
CA ILE A 394 24.60 -4.13 2.95
C ILE A 394 25.58 -2.96 2.75
N ALA A 395 25.66 -2.42 1.53
CA ALA A 395 26.52 -1.29 1.24
C ALA A 395 26.16 -0.04 2.06
N THR A 396 24.86 0.21 2.26
CA THR A 396 24.38 1.35 3.04
C THR A 396 24.57 1.14 4.55
N ALA A 397 24.31 -0.08 5.07
CA ALA A 397 24.50 -0.38 6.48
C ALA A 397 25.96 -0.21 6.95
N ARG A 398 26.92 -0.50 6.08
CA ARG A 398 28.35 -0.27 6.36
C ARG A 398 28.70 1.21 6.58
N LEU A 399 27.90 2.14 6.04
CA LEU A 399 28.06 3.58 6.29
C LEU A 399 27.70 3.96 7.72
N ALA A 400 26.83 3.19 8.38
CA ALA A 400 26.49 3.40 9.79
C ALA A 400 27.60 3.00 10.74
N ASP A 401 28.43 2.01 10.34
CA ASP A 401 29.52 1.47 11.13
C ASP A 401 30.87 2.21 10.89
N ALA A 402 30.91 3.12 9.89
CA ALA A 402 32.13 3.88 9.62
C ALA A 402 32.40 4.90 10.75
N PRO A 403 33.61 4.96 11.30
CA PRO A 403 33.96 5.96 12.31
C PRO A 403 33.74 7.38 11.75
N ARG A 404 33.02 8.20 12.51
CA ARG A 404 32.74 9.62 12.19
C ARG A 404 33.98 10.46 12.32
#